data_9a6fd38ab6a38940c9848d28b28a81bf
#
_entry.id   9a6fd38ab6a38940c9848d28b28a81bf
#
_cell.length_a   1.000
_cell.length_b   1.000
_cell.length_c   1.000
_cell.angle_alpha   90.00
_cell.angle_beta   90.00
_cell.angle_gamma   90.00
#
_symmetry.space_group_name_H-M   'P 1'
#
loop_
_entity.id
_entity.type
_entity.pdbx_description
1 polymer ?
#
loop_
_entity_poly.entity_id
_entity_poly.type
_entity_poly.pdbx_seq_one_letter_code
_entity_poly.pdbx_strand_id
1 'polypeptide(L)'
;VADLPEKFKPYADYLAGRFMLVRKAEMFPVECIVRGYLTGSGLKDYEKTGAVCGIELPAGLVNSSRLPEPIFTPSTKAEIGDHDENISFDKTAELIGLEDANAIKDLTLAIYDRAAEHARERGIIIADTKLEFGKVDGTRILGDAVLPPDSSRFWAVDPYIEATEQPRVDKQFVRNWLNANWDRSGEPPHLPEDVIKATSEKYIQAYEKITGKTFVAQ
;
A
#
# COMPACT_ATOMS: atom_id res chain seq x y z
N VAL A 1 26.21 -3.76 -9.24
CA VAL A 1 26.69 -3.90 -7.84
C VAL A 1 27.84 -2.95 -7.53
N ALA A 2 28.15 -2.00 -8.43
CA ALA A 2 29.27 -1.06 -8.29
C ALA A 2 29.19 -0.19 -7.03
N ASP A 3 27.96 0.10 -6.53
CA ASP A 3 27.73 1.00 -5.39
C ASP A 3 27.55 0.27 -4.04
N LEU A 4 27.85 -1.05 -4.01
CA LEU A 4 27.70 -1.80 -2.77
C LEU A 4 28.79 -1.40 -1.76
N PRO A 5 28.44 -0.95 -0.53
CA PRO A 5 29.43 -0.61 0.48
C PRO A 5 30.37 -1.78 0.78
N GLU A 6 31.65 -1.48 1.06
CA GLU A 6 32.72 -2.48 1.24
C GLU A 6 32.34 -3.66 2.14
N LYS A 7 31.69 -3.38 3.29
CA LYS A 7 31.28 -4.41 4.25
C LYS A 7 30.27 -5.43 3.68
N PHE A 8 29.60 -5.11 2.59
CA PHE A 8 28.60 -5.99 1.95
C PHE A 8 29.13 -6.65 0.66
N LYS A 9 30.30 -6.26 0.16
CA LYS A 9 30.92 -6.86 -1.04
C LYS A 9 31.04 -8.39 -0.99
N PRO A 10 31.35 -9.04 0.16
CA PRO A 10 31.35 -10.50 0.24
C PRO A 10 30.00 -11.16 -0.05
N TYR A 11 28.91 -10.39 0.03
CA TYR A 11 27.54 -10.86 -0.21
C TYR A 11 26.99 -10.39 -1.56
N ALA A 12 27.83 -9.89 -2.46
CA ALA A 12 27.41 -9.25 -3.71
C ALA A 12 26.51 -10.13 -4.56
N ASP A 13 26.86 -11.40 -4.73
CA ASP A 13 26.08 -12.36 -5.52
C ASP A 13 24.71 -12.66 -4.88
N TYR A 14 24.67 -12.78 -3.57
CA TYR A 14 23.42 -12.96 -2.82
C TYR A 14 22.52 -11.75 -2.90
N LEU A 15 23.09 -10.54 -2.87
CA LEU A 15 22.37 -9.27 -2.88
C LEU A 15 21.96 -8.82 -4.29
N ALA A 16 22.52 -9.41 -5.35
CA ALA A 16 22.23 -9.01 -6.72
C ALA A 16 20.73 -9.01 -7.01
N GLY A 17 20.20 -7.87 -7.50
CA GLY A 17 18.77 -7.67 -7.76
C GLY A 17 17.85 -7.58 -6.53
N ARG A 18 18.38 -7.60 -5.31
CA ARG A 18 17.60 -7.67 -4.06
C ARG A 18 17.88 -6.55 -3.07
N PHE A 19 18.72 -5.59 -3.42
CA PHE A 19 19.04 -4.49 -2.51
C PHE A 19 18.86 -3.14 -3.19
N MET A 20 18.61 -2.14 -2.37
CA MET A 20 18.69 -0.73 -2.75
C MET A 20 19.60 0.00 -1.75
N LEU A 21 20.51 0.81 -2.26
CA LEU A 21 21.25 1.77 -1.44
C LEU A 21 20.39 3.03 -1.32
N VAL A 22 19.91 3.29 -0.11
CA VAL A 22 18.99 4.39 0.13
C VAL A 22 19.59 5.45 1.05
N ARG A 23 19.13 6.69 0.92
CA ARG A 23 19.46 7.76 1.86
C ARG A 23 18.65 7.57 3.14
N LYS A 24 19.31 7.60 4.29
CA LYS A 24 18.61 7.52 5.58
C LYS A 24 17.84 8.82 5.82
N ALA A 25 16.59 8.69 6.19
CA ALA A 25 15.70 9.79 6.55
C ALA A 25 15.22 9.65 8.01
N GLU A 26 14.80 10.75 8.59
CA GLU A 26 14.01 10.78 9.82
C GLU A 26 12.55 10.60 9.43
N MET A 27 12.04 9.35 9.54
CA MET A 27 10.70 9.00 9.10
C MET A 27 9.65 9.47 10.12
N PHE A 28 8.51 9.95 9.62
CA PHE A 28 7.37 10.23 10.48
C PHE A 28 6.78 8.92 11.02
N PRO A 29 6.31 8.90 12.29
CA PRO A 29 5.70 7.71 12.91
C PRO A 29 4.24 7.52 12.48
N VAL A 30 3.93 7.82 11.23
CA VAL A 30 2.59 7.81 10.65
C VAL A 30 2.64 7.19 9.27
N GLU A 31 1.71 6.30 8.99
CA GLU A 31 1.46 5.77 7.65
C GLU A 31 0.38 6.61 6.97
N CYS A 32 0.69 7.10 5.78
CA CYS A 32 -0.20 7.96 5.00
C CYS A 32 -1.03 7.09 4.05
N ILE A 33 -2.22 6.68 4.51
CA ILE A 33 -3.14 5.89 3.71
C ILE A 33 -4.12 6.82 2.99
N VAL A 34 -4.30 6.59 1.70
CA VAL A 34 -5.33 7.25 0.89
C VAL A 34 -6.27 6.18 0.32
N ARG A 35 -7.56 6.49 0.34
CA ARG A 35 -8.60 5.59 -0.15
C ARG A 35 -9.48 6.31 -1.16
N GLY A 36 -9.57 5.76 -2.36
CA GLY A 36 -10.57 6.15 -3.36
C GLY A 36 -11.77 5.21 -3.40
N TYR A 37 -11.68 4.09 -2.68
CA TYR A 37 -12.74 3.08 -2.57
C TYR A 37 -12.84 2.58 -1.13
N LEU A 38 -14.04 2.20 -0.72
CA LEU A 38 -14.34 1.69 0.61
C LEU A 38 -14.05 0.20 0.68
N THR A 39 -13.01 -0.21 1.42
CA THR A 39 -12.63 -1.62 1.60
C THR A 39 -11.71 -1.81 2.82
N GLY A 40 -11.48 -3.04 3.21
CA GLY A 40 -10.52 -3.40 4.27
C GLY A 40 -10.87 -2.79 5.62
N SER A 41 -9.88 -2.16 6.31
CA SER A 41 -10.10 -1.52 7.62
C SER A 41 -11.06 -0.32 7.52
N GLY A 42 -11.01 0.44 6.42
CA GLY A 42 -11.93 1.56 6.19
C GLY A 42 -13.39 1.11 6.11
N LEU A 43 -13.68 -0.03 5.46
CA LEU A 43 -15.03 -0.59 5.44
C LEU A 43 -15.50 -0.97 6.84
N LYS A 44 -14.62 -1.62 7.61
CA LYS A 44 -14.95 -2.03 9.00
C LYS A 44 -15.26 -0.83 9.90
N ASP A 45 -14.53 0.27 9.75
CA ASP A 45 -14.78 1.49 10.50
C ASP A 45 -16.11 2.14 10.07
N TYR A 46 -16.35 2.22 8.77
CA TYR A 46 -17.60 2.74 8.22
C TYR A 46 -18.83 1.94 8.66
N GLU A 47 -18.76 0.62 8.63
CA GLU A 47 -19.87 -0.25 9.10
C GLU A 47 -20.21 -0.02 10.57
N LYS A 48 -19.26 0.39 11.39
CA LYS A 48 -19.45 0.66 12.83
C LYS A 48 -19.95 2.06 13.10
N THR A 49 -19.47 3.04 12.37
CA THR A 49 -19.60 4.46 12.75
C THR A 49 -20.15 5.36 11.66
N GLY A 50 -20.26 4.89 10.42
CA GLY A 50 -20.57 5.74 9.26
C GLY A 50 -19.39 6.64 8.81
N ALA A 51 -18.23 6.48 9.45
CA ALA A 51 -17.06 7.32 9.21
C ALA A 51 -15.78 6.48 9.10
N VAL A 52 -14.71 7.07 8.53
CA VAL A 52 -13.36 6.51 8.49
C VAL A 52 -12.38 7.57 8.98
N CYS A 53 -11.60 7.29 10.01
CA CYS A 53 -10.66 8.25 10.63
C CYS A 53 -11.32 9.59 11.01
N GLY A 54 -12.59 9.57 11.40
CA GLY A 54 -13.38 10.76 11.73
C GLY A 54 -13.98 11.50 10.52
N ILE A 55 -13.77 11.01 9.30
CA ILE A 55 -14.39 11.56 8.08
C ILE A 55 -15.74 10.87 7.87
N GLU A 56 -16.83 11.62 8.01
CA GLU A 56 -18.18 11.13 7.73
C GLU A 56 -18.36 10.83 6.23
N LEU A 57 -18.92 9.68 5.92
CA LEU A 57 -19.17 9.23 4.56
C LEU A 57 -20.68 9.11 4.28
N PRO A 58 -21.10 9.24 3.01
CA PRO A 58 -22.49 9.04 2.62
C PRO A 58 -23.04 7.70 3.09
N ALA A 59 -24.31 7.67 3.48
CA ALA A 59 -24.98 6.42 3.84
C ALA A 59 -25.17 5.52 2.62
N GLY A 60 -25.16 4.19 2.85
CA GLY A 60 -25.44 3.20 1.82
C GLY A 60 -24.22 2.74 1.01
N LEU A 61 -23.02 3.16 1.39
CA LEU A 61 -21.80 2.60 0.81
C LEU A 61 -21.62 1.14 1.24
N VAL A 62 -21.13 0.33 0.32
CA VAL A 62 -20.87 -1.10 0.50
C VAL A 62 -19.41 -1.43 0.21
N ASN A 63 -19.01 -2.68 0.39
CA ASN A 63 -17.65 -3.10 0.01
C ASN A 63 -17.36 -2.75 -1.45
N SER A 64 -16.19 -2.20 -1.69
CA SER A 64 -15.72 -1.74 -3.01
C SER A 64 -16.44 -0.52 -3.58
N SER A 65 -17.36 0.14 -2.87
CA SER A 65 -17.95 1.39 -3.32
C SER A 65 -16.87 2.42 -3.62
N ARG A 66 -16.98 3.10 -4.75
CA ARG A 66 -16.15 4.26 -5.05
C ARG A 66 -16.56 5.43 -4.15
N LEU A 67 -15.59 6.06 -3.51
CA LEU A 67 -15.83 7.26 -2.70
C LEU A 67 -16.09 8.47 -3.61
N PRO A 68 -16.89 9.46 -3.16
CA PRO A 68 -17.11 10.70 -3.90
C PRO A 68 -15.81 11.42 -4.25
N GLU A 69 -14.89 11.43 -3.31
CA GLU A 69 -13.51 11.93 -3.44
C GLU A 69 -12.55 11.03 -2.67
N PRO A 70 -11.27 10.98 -3.04
CA PRO A 70 -10.27 10.27 -2.24
C PRO A 70 -10.12 10.89 -0.85
N ILE A 71 -10.00 10.04 0.17
CA ILE A 71 -9.86 10.48 1.55
C ILE A 71 -8.51 10.08 2.13
N PHE A 72 -7.92 10.96 2.93
CA PHE A 72 -6.71 10.70 3.69
C PHE A 72 -7.07 10.05 5.03
N THR A 73 -6.64 8.81 5.24
CA THR A 73 -6.99 7.98 6.40
C THR A 73 -5.73 7.42 7.05
N PRO A 74 -4.97 8.26 7.78
CA PRO A 74 -3.70 7.87 8.34
C PRO A 74 -3.83 6.78 9.40
N SER A 75 -2.74 6.05 9.64
CA SER A 75 -2.60 5.12 10.75
C SER A 75 -1.31 5.38 11.53
N THR A 76 -1.26 4.94 12.77
CA THR A 76 0.00 4.87 13.50
C THR A 76 0.89 3.81 12.85
N LYS A 77 2.20 4.01 12.93
CA LYS A 77 3.18 2.97 12.61
C LYS A 77 3.42 2.19 13.90
N ALA A 78 2.81 1.01 14.00
CA ALA A 78 2.93 0.16 15.16
C ALA A 78 4.37 -0.36 15.36
N GLU A 79 4.74 -0.65 16.60
CA GLU A 79 5.96 -1.39 16.90
C GLU A 79 5.83 -2.85 16.45
N ILE A 80 6.96 -3.54 16.30
CA ILE A 80 6.98 -4.95 15.85
C ILE A 80 6.17 -5.80 16.84
N GLY A 81 5.05 -6.34 16.38
CA GLY A 81 4.14 -7.19 17.16
C GLY A 81 2.77 -6.56 17.44
N ASP A 82 2.62 -5.27 17.24
CA ASP A 82 1.34 -4.57 17.34
C ASP A 82 0.69 -4.35 15.95
N HIS A 83 -0.57 -3.92 15.95
CA HIS A 83 -1.30 -3.61 14.73
C HIS A 83 -1.40 -2.10 14.53
N ASP A 84 -1.24 -1.67 13.26
CA ASP A 84 -1.48 -0.29 12.87
C ASP A 84 -2.93 0.10 13.17
N GLU A 85 -3.11 1.22 13.86
CA GLU A 85 -4.43 1.74 14.21
C GLU A 85 -4.76 2.96 13.35
N ASN A 86 -5.96 2.96 12.75
CA ASN A 86 -6.47 4.14 12.06
C ASN A 86 -6.58 5.31 13.05
N ILE A 87 -6.03 6.47 12.69
CA ILE A 87 -6.07 7.69 13.50
C ILE A 87 -6.70 8.84 12.73
N SER A 88 -7.19 9.84 13.45
CA SER A 88 -7.71 11.07 12.83
C SER A 88 -6.57 11.95 12.30
N PHE A 89 -6.93 12.93 11.45
CA PHE A 89 -6.00 13.96 11.02
C PHE A 89 -5.47 14.77 12.21
N ASP A 90 -6.32 15.09 13.18
CA ASP A 90 -5.92 15.85 14.37
C ASP A 90 -4.87 15.07 15.18
N LYS A 91 -5.05 13.76 15.32
CA LYS A 91 -4.07 12.90 15.98
C LYS A 91 -2.74 12.86 15.21
N THR A 92 -2.79 12.86 13.89
CA THR A 92 -1.58 12.99 13.05
C THR A 92 -0.88 14.32 13.31
N ALA A 93 -1.63 15.42 13.36
CA ALA A 93 -1.09 16.75 13.65
C ALA A 93 -0.48 16.88 15.06
N GLU A 94 -1.04 16.18 16.06
CA GLU A 94 -0.44 16.07 17.38
C GLU A 94 0.93 15.36 17.36
N LEU A 95 1.07 14.32 16.55
CA LEU A 95 2.28 13.50 16.47
C LEU A 95 3.43 14.18 15.73
N ILE A 96 3.15 14.89 14.63
CA ILE A 96 4.19 15.40 13.71
C ILE A 96 4.14 16.90 13.50
N GLY A 97 3.18 17.59 14.10
CA GLY A 97 2.92 19.03 13.89
C GLY A 97 1.98 19.31 12.72
N LEU A 98 1.18 20.36 12.85
CA LEU A 98 0.12 20.69 11.88
C LEU A 98 0.65 20.99 10.47
N GLU A 99 1.81 21.64 10.37
CA GLU A 99 2.42 22.00 9.08
C GLU A 99 2.81 20.73 8.30
N ASP A 100 3.50 19.79 8.96
CA ASP A 100 3.90 18.52 8.35
C ASP A 100 2.67 17.67 8.03
N ALA A 101 1.69 17.59 8.93
CA ALA A 101 0.46 16.85 8.71
C ALA A 101 -0.32 17.31 7.49
N ASN A 102 -0.49 18.62 7.31
CA ASN A 102 -1.12 19.19 6.11
C ASN A 102 -0.32 18.86 4.86
N ALA A 103 1.00 19.07 4.89
CA ALA A 103 1.85 18.83 3.72
C ALA A 103 1.83 17.37 3.26
N ILE A 104 1.93 16.39 4.18
CA ILE A 104 1.89 14.98 3.79
C ILE A 104 0.50 14.52 3.36
N LYS A 105 -0.59 15.09 3.93
CA LYS A 105 -1.95 14.86 3.46
C LYS A 105 -2.10 15.30 2.01
N ASP A 106 -1.73 16.55 1.71
CA ASP A 106 -1.88 17.14 0.37
C ASP A 106 -1.03 16.37 -0.67
N LEU A 107 0.21 16.02 -0.31
CA LEU A 107 1.09 15.22 -1.16
C LEU A 107 0.52 13.81 -1.39
N THR A 108 -0.02 13.17 -0.34
CA THR A 108 -0.62 11.83 -0.45
C THR A 108 -1.79 11.83 -1.42
N LEU A 109 -2.71 12.80 -1.30
CA LEU A 109 -3.86 12.94 -2.19
C LEU A 109 -3.43 13.23 -3.62
N ALA A 110 -2.49 14.16 -3.82
CA ALA A 110 -1.99 14.51 -5.17
C ALA A 110 -1.27 13.33 -5.86
N ILE A 111 -0.46 12.57 -5.12
CA ILE A 111 0.21 11.35 -5.65
C ILE A 111 -0.84 10.31 -6.04
N TYR A 112 -1.84 10.10 -5.18
CA TYR A 112 -2.91 9.13 -5.44
C TYR A 112 -3.73 9.51 -6.67
N ASP A 113 -4.18 10.74 -6.80
CA ASP A 113 -5.01 11.18 -7.92
C ASP A 113 -4.30 10.95 -9.25
N ARG A 114 -3.04 11.37 -9.36
CA ARG A 114 -2.24 11.16 -10.56
C ARG A 114 -2.00 9.67 -10.86
N ALA A 115 -1.72 8.87 -9.82
CA ALA A 115 -1.49 7.45 -9.98
C ALA A 115 -2.77 6.69 -10.34
N ALA A 116 -3.90 7.04 -9.74
CA ALA A 116 -5.20 6.43 -10.01
C ALA A 116 -5.68 6.68 -11.43
N GLU A 117 -5.49 7.90 -11.96
CA GLU A 117 -5.76 8.24 -13.36
C GLU A 117 -4.90 7.40 -14.30
N HIS A 118 -3.57 7.41 -14.11
CA HIS A 118 -2.61 6.65 -14.91
C HIS A 118 -2.90 5.15 -14.93
N ALA A 119 -3.22 4.57 -13.76
CA ALA A 119 -3.53 3.16 -13.62
C ALA A 119 -4.85 2.79 -14.29
N ARG A 120 -5.88 3.66 -14.16
CA ARG A 120 -7.20 3.44 -14.76
C ARG A 120 -7.14 3.37 -16.28
N GLU A 121 -6.36 4.24 -16.93
CA GLU A 121 -6.12 4.21 -18.37
C GLU A 121 -5.49 2.87 -18.84
N ARG A 122 -4.87 2.13 -17.90
CA ARG A 122 -4.20 0.84 -18.13
C ARG A 122 -4.99 -0.35 -17.60
N GLY A 123 -6.26 -0.13 -17.30
CA GLY A 123 -7.18 -1.18 -16.84
C GLY A 123 -6.99 -1.59 -15.38
N ILE A 124 -6.37 -0.74 -14.55
CA ILE A 124 -6.16 -0.98 -13.12
C ILE A 124 -6.84 0.11 -12.30
N ILE A 125 -7.59 -0.30 -11.27
CA ILE A 125 -8.08 0.55 -10.20
C ILE A 125 -7.11 0.45 -9.03
N ILE A 126 -6.61 1.59 -8.54
CA ILE A 126 -5.95 1.67 -7.25
C ILE A 126 -7.02 2.01 -6.21
N ALA A 127 -7.43 1.01 -5.43
CA ALA A 127 -8.49 1.21 -4.44
C ALA A 127 -8.02 2.02 -3.24
N ASP A 128 -6.86 1.70 -2.75
CA ASP A 128 -6.12 2.42 -1.71
C ASP A 128 -4.62 2.15 -1.86
N THR A 129 -3.83 3.00 -1.23
CA THR A 129 -2.39 2.82 -1.09
C THR A 129 -1.90 3.44 0.20
N LYS A 130 -0.70 3.06 0.59
CA LYS A 130 0.02 3.53 1.76
C LYS A 130 1.34 4.16 1.32
N LEU A 131 1.60 5.36 1.78
CA LEU A 131 2.83 6.11 1.56
C LEU A 131 3.50 6.43 2.89
N GLU A 132 4.80 6.55 2.88
CA GLU A 132 5.59 6.96 4.04
C GLU A 132 6.37 8.22 3.71
N PHE A 133 6.45 9.14 4.67
CA PHE A 133 7.19 10.39 4.53
C PHE A 133 8.16 10.57 5.70
N GLY A 134 9.16 11.39 5.45
CA GLY A 134 10.14 11.76 6.46
C GLY A 134 10.87 13.03 6.08
N LYS A 135 11.93 13.34 6.81
CA LYS A 135 12.80 14.50 6.56
C LYS A 135 14.25 14.08 6.35
N VAL A 136 14.90 14.78 5.45
CA VAL A 136 16.34 14.76 5.28
C VAL A 136 16.82 16.21 5.27
N ASP A 137 17.68 16.58 6.21
CA ASP A 137 18.17 17.95 6.39
C ASP A 137 17.02 18.98 6.43
N GLY A 138 15.93 18.65 7.15
CA GLY A 138 14.75 19.48 7.29
C GLY A 138 13.81 19.51 6.08
N THR A 139 14.21 18.94 4.95
CA THR A 139 13.37 18.85 3.74
C THR A 139 12.49 17.60 3.80
N ARG A 140 11.18 17.75 3.57
CA ARG A 140 10.24 16.62 3.46
C ARG A 140 10.55 15.80 2.23
N ILE A 141 10.58 14.50 2.40
CA ILE A 141 10.76 13.54 1.31
C ILE A 141 9.72 12.42 1.38
N LEU A 142 9.41 11.86 0.23
CA LEU A 142 8.70 10.58 0.13
C LEU A 142 9.72 9.47 0.37
N GLY A 143 9.43 8.61 1.34
CA GLY A 143 10.26 7.47 1.69
C GLY A 143 9.64 6.17 1.22
N ASP A 144 10.36 5.08 1.42
CA ASP A 144 9.95 3.72 1.09
C ASP A 144 9.55 3.52 -0.39
N ALA A 145 8.86 2.44 -0.70
CA ALA A 145 8.38 2.13 -2.04
C ALA A 145 7.05 2.85 -2.34
N VAL A 146 6.93 3.41 -3.54
CA VAL A 146 5.73 4.15 -3.97
C VAL A 146 4.82 3.25 -4.77
N LEU A 147 3.57 3.05 -4.26
CA LEU A 147 2.53 2.27 -4.94
C LEU A 147 2.93 0.82 -5.28
N PRO A 148 3.69 0.11 -4.43
CA PRO A 148 4.00 -1.27 -4.72
C PRO A 148 2.77 -2.17 -4.51
N PRO A 149 2.67 -3.30 -5.22
CA PRO A 149 1.52 -4.20 -5.13
C PRO A 149 1.28 -4.83 -3.76
N ASP A 150 2.27 -4.79 -2.86
CA ASP A 150 2.18 -5.32 -1.50
C ASP A 150 1.58 -4.33 -0.49
N SER A 151 1.68 -3.02 -0.73
CA SER A 151 1.08 -1.97 0.11
C SER A 151 -0.14 -1.29 -0.52
N SER A 152 -0.47 -1.63 -1.76
CA SER A 152 -1.61 -1.08 -2.51
C SER A 152 -2.64 -2.16 -2.85
N ARG A 153 -3.92 -1.78 -2.97
CA ARG A 153 -4.95 -2.67 -3.52
C ARG A 153 -5.19 -2.34 -4.97
N PHE A 154 -4.75 -3.23 -5.85
CA PHE A 154 -4.97 -3.12 -7.29
C PHE A 154 -6.07 -4.06 -7.73
N TRP A 155 -7.10 -3.51 -8.37
CA TRP A 155 -8.21 -4.25 -8.95
C TRP A 155 -8.22 -4.11 -10.47
N ALA A 156 -8.79 -5.08 -11.17
CA ALA A 156 -9.08 -4.91 -12.59
C ALA A 156 -10.24 -3.92 -12.77
N VAL A 157 -10.14 -3.06 -13.79
CA VAL A 157 -11.26 -2.18 -14.18
C VAL A 157 -12.43 -3.02 -14.72
N ASP A 158 -12.13 -4.12 -15.40
CA ASP A 158 -13.12 -5.03 -15.96
C ASP A 158 -12.78 -6.49 -15.55
N PRO A 159 -13.67 -7.19 -14.84
CA PRO A 159 -14.95 -6.70 -14.31
C PRO A 159 -14.77 -6.05 -12.93
N TYR A 160 -15.20 -4.79 -12.80
CA TYR A 160 -15.39 -4.16 -11.47
C TYR A 160 -16.87 -4.21 -11.11
N ILE A 161 -17.20 -4.86 -10.01
CA ILE A 161 -18.58 -5.03 -9.52
C ILE A 161 -18.64 -4.59 -8.06
N GLU A 162 -19.35 -3.50 -7.79
CA GLU A 162 -19.59 -3.00 -6.43
C GLU A 162 -20.27 -4.06 -5.56
N ALA A 163 -20.08 -3.99 -4.25
CA ALA A 163 -20.57 -4.94 -3.25
C ALA A 163 -19.96 -6.35 -3.34
N THR A 164 -18.95 -6.57 -4.16
CA THR A 164 -18.25 -7.85 -4.27
C THR A 164 -16.78 -7.75 -3.89
N GLU A 165 -16.14 -8.88 -3.62
CA GLU A 165 -14.69 -8.94 -3.54
C GLU A 165 -14.11 -8.84 -4.96
N GLN A 166 -13.24 -7.84 -5.17
CA GLN A 166 -12.68 -7.57 -6.49
C GLN A 166 -11.57 -8.54 -6.86
N PRO A 167 -11.45 -8.94 -8.14
CA PRO A 167 -10.27 -9.63 -8.63
C PRO A 167 -9.02 -8.76 -8.40
N ARG A 168 -8.06 -9.28 -7.65
CA ARG A 168 -6.87 -8.53 -7.23
C ARG A 168 -5.62 -9.02 -7.93
N VAL A 169 -4.73 -8.07 -8.24
CA VAL A 169 -3.39 -8.32 -8.79
C VAL A 169 -2.31 -8.02 -7.75
N ASP A 170 -2.55 -8.41 -6.51
CA ASP A 170 -1.69 -8.15 -5.36
C ASP A 170 -1.52 -9.40 -4.47
N LYS A 171 -0.91 -9.25 -3.29
CA LYS A 171 -0.64 -10.31 -2.31
C LYS A 171 -1.88 -11.06 -1.76
N GLN A 172 -3.10 -10.66 -2.13
CA GLN A 172 -4.31 -11.31 -1.61
C GLN A 172 -4.41 -12.78 -2.05
N PHE A 173 -3.82 -13.13 -3.20
CA PHE A 173 -3.80 -14.53 -3.64
C PHE A 173 -3.08 -15.44 -2.63
N VAL A 174 -1.89 -15.04 -2.17
CA VAL A 174 -1.17 -15.76 -1.11
C VAL A 174 -1.95 -15.74 0.20
N ARG A 175 -2.54 -14.59 0.57
CA ARG A 175 -3.34 -14.49 1.80
C ARG A 175 -4.55 -15.42 1.80
N ASN A 176 -5.24 -15.52 0.67
CA ASN A 176 -6.38 -16.42 0.53
C ASN A 176 -5.94 -17.89 0.69
N TRP A 177 -4.82 -18.25 0.09
CA TRP A 177 -4.26 -19.59 0.25
C TRP A 177 -3.86 -19.85 1.70
N LEU A 178 -3.16 -18.92 2.37
CA LEU A 178 -2.78 -19.05 3.77
C LEU A 178 -4.01 -19.15 4.70
N ASN A 179 -5.03 -18.33 4.47
CA ASN A 179 -6.26 -18.39 5.28
C ASN A 179 -6.99 -19.74 5.14
N ALA A 180 -6.88 -20.41 4.00
CA ALA A 180 -7.47 -21.72 3.76
C ALA A 180 -6.63 -22.89 4.29
N ASN A 181 -5.32 -22.68 4.49
CA ASN A 181 -4.37 -23.79 4.76
C ASN A 181 -3.56 -23.60 6.05
N TRP A 182 -3.75 -22.51 6.79
CA TRP A 182 -3.01 -22.23 8.03
C TRP A 182 -3.89 -21.48 9.05
N ASP A 183 -3.94 -21.99 10.25
CA ASP A 183 -4.67 -21.40 11.38
C ASP A 183 -3.93 -20.26 12.08
N ARG A 184 -2.77 -19.88 11.53
CA ARG A 184 -1.84 -18.87 12.06
C ARG A 184 -1.18 -19.25 13.40
N SER A 185 -1.18 -20.52 13.75
CA SER A 185 -0.44 -21.07 14.90
C SER A 185 0.81 -21.80 14.42
N GLY A 186 1.91 -21.68 15.15
CA GLY A 186 3.18 -22.33 14.83
C GLY A 186 3.88 -21.79 13.56
N GLU A 187 4.75 -22.60 12.99
CA GLU A 187 5.47 -22.27 11.76
C GLU A 187 4.52 -22.20 10.56
N PRO A 188 4.63 -21.15 9.71
CA PRO A 188 3.82 -21.07 8.51
C PRO A 188 4.17 -22.20 7.52
N PRO A 189 3.18 -22.75 6.81
CA PRO A 189 3.42 -23.80 5.82
C PRO A 189 4.22 -23.27 4.63
N HIS A 190 5.03 -24.13 4.01
CA HIS A 190 5.65 -23.82 2.74
C HIS A 190 4.60 -23.61 1.66
N LEU A 191 4.75 -22.52 0.89
CA LEU A 191 3.87 -22.28 -0.25
C LEU A 191 4.13 -23.30 -1.36
N PRO A 192 3.09 -23.89 -1.95
CA PRO A 192 3.23 -24.73 -3.14
C PRO A 192 3.80 -23.94 -4.33
N GLU A 193 4.50 -24.63 -5.22
CA GLU A 193 5.15 -24.00 -6.39
C GLU A 193 4.16 -23.28 -7.31
N ASP A 194 2.97 -23.84 -7.50
CA ASP A 194 1.90 -23.23 -8.29
C ASP A 194 1.39 -21.92 -7.67
N VAL A 195 1.31 -21.83 -6.34
CA VAL A 195 0.95 -20.60 -5.62
C VAL A 195 2.05 -19.55 -5.76
N ILE A 196 3.32 -19.96 -5.65
CA ILE A 196 4.47 -19.06 -5.85
C ILE A 196 4.47 -18.51 -7.27
N LYS A 197 4.32 -19.38 -8.27
CA LYS A 197 4.31 -19.02 -9.67
C LYS A 197 3.16 -18.07 -10.01
N ALA A 198 1.93 -18.42 -9.61
CA ALA A 198 0.76 -17.58 -9.84
C ALA A 198 0.87 -16.20 -9.16
N THR A 199 1.49 -16.14 -7.99
CA THR A 199 1.75 -14.87 -7.32
C THR A 199 2.75 -14.02 -8.10
N SER A 200 3.88 -14.61 -8.50
CA SER A 200 4.89 -13.93 -9.33
C SER A 200 4.30 -13.40 -10.63
N GLU A 201 3.50 -14.19 -11.32
CA GLU A 201 2.82 -13.78 -12.57
C GLU A 201 1.90 -12.57 -12.35
N LYS A 202 1.18 -12.50 -11.22
CA LYS A 202 0.34 -11.34 -10.88
C LYS A 202 1.15 -10.06 -10.66
N TYR A 203 2.29 -10.14 -9.96
CA TYR A 203 3.18 -9.00 -9.77
C TYR A 203 3.79 -8.53 -11.09
N ILE A 204 4.21 -9.45 -11.95
CA ILE A 204 4.73 -9.15 -13.30
C ILE A 204 3.64 -8.46 -14.14
N GLN A 205 2.43 -9.01 -14.16
CA GLN A 205 1.29 -8.42 -14.89
C GLN A 205 0.97 -7.00 -14.41
N ALA A 206 0.99 -6.76 -13.09
CA ALA A 206 0.78 -5.42 -12.54
C ALA A 206 1.87 -4.45 -13.01
N TYR A 207 3.15 -4.86 -12.94
CA TYR A 207 4.27 -4.08 -13.43
C TYR A 207 4.13 -3.74 -14.92
N GLU A 208 3.89 -4.75 -15.77
CA GLU A 208 3.79 -4.58 -17.22
C GLU A 208 2.62 -3.67 -17.61
N LYS A 209 1.47 -3.84 -16.97
CA LYS A 209 0.29 -2.99 -17.20
C LYS A 209 0.56 -1.52 -16.82
N ILE A 210 1.10 -1.29 -15.61
CA ILE A 210 1.31 0.07 -15.10
C ILE A 210 2.42 0.78 -15.87
N THR A 211 3.51 0.10 -16.19
CA THR A 211 4.68 0.72 -16.81
C THR A 211 4.64 0.70 -18.33
N GLY A 212 3.86 -0.19 -18.92
CA GLY A 212 3.89 -0.49 -20.37
C GLY A 212 5.19 -1.16 -20.83
N LYS A 213 6.00 -1.70 -19.90
CA LYS A 213 7.29 -2.33 -20.19
C LYS A 213 7.23 -3.82 -19.86
N THR A 214 7.85 -4.64 -20.69
CA THR A 214 8.05 -6.06 -20.39
C THR A 214 8.97 -6.21 -19.18
N PHE A 215 8.58 -7.07 -18.23
CA PHE A 215 9.43 -7.39 -17.10
C PHE A 215 10.57 -8.32 -17.53
N VAL A 216 11.79 -7.96 -17.18
CA VAL A 216 12.98 -8.76 -17.40
C VAL A 216 13.61 -9.05 -16.04
N ALA A 217 13.60 -10.31 -15.62
CA ALA A 217 14.32 -10.74 -14.42
C ALA A 217 15.83 -10.49 -14.60
N GLN A 218 16.46 -9.89 -13.60
CA GLN A 218 17.90 -9.64 -13.56
C GLN A 218 18.63 -10.79 -12.87
#